data_e4f39b9800cfe7708bf08a86c4ad65fa
#
_entry.id   e4f39b9800cfe7708bf08a86c4ad65fa
#
_cell.length_a   1.000
_cell.length_b   1.000
_cell.length_c   1.000
_cell.angle_alpha   90.00
_cell.angle_beta   90.00
_cell.angle_gamma   90.00
#
_symmetry.space_group_name_H-M   'P 1'
#
loop_
_entity.id
_entity.type
_entity.pdbx_description
1 polymer ?
#
loop_
_entity_poly.entity_id
_entity_poly.type
_entity_poly.pdbx_seq_one_letter_code
_entity_poly.pdbx_strand_id
1 'polypeptide(L)'
;TAATYGEPESIPILESDKTEPTNPYGETKLSMEKMMKWTDVAHGVHYVALRYFNACGAHVSGEIGEAHNPETHLIPLILQVPNGQRESISIFGDDYDTKDGTCVRDYIHVTDLAQAHILAVKYLMDGGKSDVFNLGNGVGFTVKEVIETARKVTGHPIPAVISPRRGGDPAKLIASSEKAKSILGWKPEHADLEEIIATAWKWHKNH
;
A
#
# COMPACT_ATOMS: atom_id res chain seq x y z
N THR A 1 -4.38 -5.35 -5.59
CA THR A 1 -3.81 -5.35 -4.22
C THR A 1 -2.72 -6.40 -4.04
N ALA A 2 -1.71 -6.09 -3.21
CA ALA A 2 -0.66 -7.05 -2.81
C ALA A 2 -1.22 -8.29 -2.09
N ALA A 3 -2.39 -8.20 -1.49
CA ALA A 3 -3.03 -9.32 -0.79
C ALA A 3 -3.34 -10.52 -1.70
N THR A 4 -3.30 -10.36 -3.03
CA THR A 4 -3.45 -11.45 -3.99
C THR A 4 -2.28 -12.44 -3.97
N TYR A 5 -1.09 -12.00 -3.52
CA TYR A 5 0.10 -12.86 -3.49
C TYR A 5 0.14 -13.79 -2.28
N GLY A 6 -0.52 -13.42 -1.18
CA GLY A 6 -0.41 -14.14 0.08
C GLY A 6 0.98 -13.99 0.69
N GLU A 7 1.62 -15.10 1.07
CA GLU A 7 3.00 -15.09 1.59
C GLU A 7 3.99 -15.26 0.45
N PRO A 8 4.81 -14.24 0.14
CA PRO A 8 5.71 -14.29 -1.00
C PRO A 8 6.91 -15.21 -0.75
N GLU A 9 7.32 -15.97 -1.76
CA GLU A 9 8.52 -16.81 -1.71
C GLU A 9 9.82 -15.99 -1.87
N SER A 10 9.71 -14.83 -2.51
CA SER A 10 10.84 -13.91 -2.75
C SER A 10 10.42 -12.46 -2.73
N ILE A 11 11.37 -11.56 -2.47
CA ILE A 11 11.21 -10.10 -2.54
C ILE A 11 12.36 -9.48 -3.33
N PRO A 12 12.08 -8.46 -4.15
CA PRO A 12 10.76 -7.83 -4.39
C PRO A 12 9.81 -8.75 -5.18
N ILE A 13 8.51 -8.62 -4.90
CA ILE A 13 7.44 -9.40 -5.53
C ILE A 13 7.25 -8.95 -6.98
N LEU A 14 7.22 -9.91 -7.90
CA LEU A 14 6.97 -9.69 -9.33
C LEU A 14 5.51 -10.02 -9.70
N GLU A 15 5.03 -9.49 -10.83
CA GLU A 15 3.69 -9.82 -11.34
C GLU A 15 3.56 -11.30 -11.79
N SER A 16 4.68 -11.95 -12.09
CA SER A 16 4.76 -13.38 -12.43
C SER A 16 4.69 -14.31 -11.23
N ASP A 17 4.83 -13.76 -10.01
CA ASP A 17 4.84 -14.55 -8.80
C ASP A 17 3.46 -15.16 -8.53
N LYS A 18 3.47 -16.27 -7.81
CA LYS A 18 2.27 -17.02 -7.48
C LYS A 18 1.27 -16.16 -6.72
N THR A 19 0.00 -16.30 -7.06
CA THR A 19 -1.11 -15.65 -6.37
C THR A 19 -1.86 -16.69 -5.55
N GLU A 20 -1.61 -16.69 -4.24
CA GLU A 20 -2.26 -17.56 -3.25
C GLU A 20 -2.67 -16.76 -2.01
N PRO A 21 -3.79 -16.03 -2.09
CA PRO A 21 -4.26 -15.24 -0.97
C PRO A 21 -4.41 -16.05 0.32
N THR A 22 -4.03 -15.47 1.44
CA THR A 22 -4.14 -16.09 2.79
C THR A 22 -5.33 -15.56 3.59
N ASN A 23 -6.18 -14.71 2.97
CA ASN A 23 -7.32 -14.11 3.62
C ASN A 23 -8.48 -13.85 2.63
N PRO A 24 -9.73 -13.71 3.12
CA PRO A 24 -10.91 -13.49 2.26
C PRO A 24 -10.82 -12.25 1.37
N TYR A 25 -10.23 -11.17 1.86
CA TYR A 25 -10.06 -9.94 1.07
C TYR A 25 -9.19 -10.20 -0.17
N GLY A 26 -8.02 -10.81 0.00
CA GLY A 26 -7.13 -11.16 -1.12
C GLY A 26 -7.83 -12.08 -2.12
N GLU A 27 -8.59 -13.08 -1.63
CA GLU A 27 -9.37 -14.00 -2.48
C GLU A 27 -10.42 -13.29 -3.32
N THR A 28 -11.18 -12.35 -2.73
CA THR A 28 -12.17 -11.57 -3.49
C THR A 28 -11.50 -10.75 -4.59
N LYS A 29 -10.35 -10.12 -4.31
CA LYS A 29 -9.63 -9.32 -5.29
C LYS A 29 -9.02 -10.17 -6.42
N LEU A 30 -8.45 -11.34 -6.09
CA LEU A 30 -7.96 -12.28 -7.10
C LEU A 30 -9.11 -12.80 -7.97
N SER A 31 -10.27 -13.07 -7.39
CA SER A 31 -11.46 -13.47 -8.13
C SER A 31 -11.90 -12.39 -9.13
N MET A 32 -11.82 -11.11 -8.77
CA MET A 32 -12.10 -10.01 -9.70
C MET A 32 -11.11 -10.00 -10.88
N GLU A 33 -9.81 -10.20 -10.64
CA GLU A 33 -8.83 -10.32 -11.73
C GLU A 33 -9.13 -11.48 -12.67
N LYS A 34 -9.52 -12.65 -12.13
CA LYS A 34 -9.94 -13.81 -12.92
C LYS A 34 -11.20 -13.50 -13.75
N MET A 35 -12.18 -12.80 -13.18
CA MET A 35 -13.39 -12.37 -13.89
C MET A 35 -13.03 -11.42 -15.04
N MET A 36 -12.20 -10.42 -14.82
CA MET A 36 -11.74 -9.48 -15.86
C MET A 36 -11.03 -10.22 -16.98
N LYS A 37 -10.15 -11.17 -16.66
CA LYS A 37 -9.47 -12.02 -17.67
C LYS A 37 -10.46 -12.76 -18.56
N TRP A 38 -11.48 -13.40 -17.98
CA TRP A 38 -12.46 -14.13 -18.76
C TRP A 38 -13.42 -13.22 -19.53
N THR A 39 -13.67 -12.00 -19.05
CA THR A 39 -14.43 -10.99 -19.79
C THR A 39 -13.65 -10.52 -21.02
N ASP A 40 -12.35 -10.34 -20.91
CA ASP A 40 -11.50 -10.04 -22.05
C ASP A 40 -11.52 -11.18 -23.08
N VAL A 41 -11.29 -12.43 -22.65
CA VAL A 41 -11.31 -13.60 -23.53
C VAL A 41 -12.65 -13.76 -24.27
N ALA A 42 -13.77 -13.53 -23.57
CA ALA A 42 -15.11 -13.75 -24.12
C ALA A 42 -15.62 -12.58 -24.98
N HIS A 43 -15.22 -11.36 -24.66
CA HIS A 43 -15.84 -10.14 -25.19
C HIS A 43 -14.85 -9.10 -25.71
N GLY A 44 -13.54 -9.33 -25.60
CA GLY A 44 -12.51 -8.38 -26.00
C GLY A 44 -12.49 -7.09 -25.17
N VAL A 45 -13.00 -7.14 -23.93
CA VAL A 45 -12.97 -6.00 -23.01
C VAL A 45 -11.61 -5.98 -22.30
N HIS A 46 -10.71 -5.16 -22.78
CA HIS A 46 -9.38 -5.04 -22.20
C HIS A 46 -9.41 -4.36 -20.82
N TYR A 47 -8.49 -4.77 -19.95
CA TYR A 47 -8.37 -4.25 -18.57
C TYR A 47 -6.91 -4.07 -18.15
N VAL A 48 -6.71 -3.23 -17.16
CA VAL A 48 -5.46 -3.17 -16.38
C VAL A 48 -5.80 -3.40 -14.91
N ALA A 49 -5.14 -4.39 -14.30
CA ALA A 49 -5.21 -4.61 -12.86
C ALA A 49 -3.98 -4.00 -12.19
N LEU A 50 -4.18 -2.95 -11.41
CA LEU A 50 -3.12 -2.32 -10.62
C LEU A 50 -3.07 -2.97 -9.22
N ARG A 51 -2.01 -3.72 -8.93
CA ARG A 51 -1.75 -4.33 -7.62
C ARG A 51 -0.89 -3.40 -6.80
N TYR A 52 -1.51 -2.41 -6.15
CA TYR A 52 -0.79 -1.54 -5.23
C TYR A 52 -0.72 -2.14 -3.82
N PHE A 53 0.34 -1.74 -3.12
CA PHE A 53 0.67 -2.20 -1.77
C PHE A 53 -0.05 -1.33 -0.74
N ASN A 54 0.66 -0.65 0.13
CA ASN A 54 -0.01 0.17 1.14
C ASN A 54 -0.21 1.60 0.62
N ALA A 55 -1.40 1.90 0.12
CA ALA A 55 -1.79 3.27 -0.23
C ALA A 55 -1.76 4.16 1.00
N CYS A 56 -1.21 5.35 0.89
CA CYS A 56 -1.03 6.26 2.03
C CYS A 56 -0.80 7.70 1.59
N GLY A 57 -0.68 8.61 2.56
CA GLY A 57 -0.56 10.02 2.27
C GLY A 57 -1.92 10.67 2.00
N ALA A 58 -1.89 11.96 1.69
CA ALA A 58 -3.04 12.75 1.30
C ALA A 58 -2.64 13.78 0.25
N HIS A 59 -3.59 14.38 -0.42
CA HIS A 59 -3.29 15.45 -1.38
C HIS A 59 -2.63 16.63 -0.67
N VAL A 60 -1.63 17.22 -1.32
CA VAL A 60 -0.80 18.31 -0.76
C VAL A 60 -1.62 19.53 -0.31
N SER A 61 -2.80 19.76 -0.90
CA SER A 61 -3.71 20.83 -0.45
C SER A 61 -4.21 20.63 1.00
N GLY A 62 -4.30 19.38 1.46
CA GLY A 62 -4.94 19.02 2.73
C GLY A 62 -6.48 19.03 2.67
N GLU A 63 -7.07 19.05 1.48
CA GLU A 63 -8.52 19.03 1.25
C GLU A 63 -9.04 17.64 0.88
N ILE A 64 -8.14 16.73 0.48
CA ILE A 64 -8.48 15.37 0.07
C ILE A 64 -7.56 14.40 0.82
N GLY A 65 -8.15 13.45 1.54
CA GLY A 65 -7.43 12.45 2.31
C GLY A 65 -8.30 11.25 2.66
N GLU A 66 -7.75 10.34 3.43
CA GLU A 66 -8.39 9.08 3.82
C GLU A 66 -9.30 9.28 5.03
N ALA A 67 -10.56 8.82 4.94
CA ALA A 67 -11.57 8.94 5.98
C ALA A 67 -12.41 7.65 6.09
N HIS A 68 -11.78 6.53 6.43
CA HIS A 68 -12.47 5.26 6.64
C HIS A 68 -13.15 5.18 8.01
N ASN A 69 -14.29 4.50 8.06
CA ASN A 69 -14.99 4.16 9.29
C ASN A 69 -15.54 2.72 9.21
N PRO A 70 -14.98 1.74 9.97
CA PRO A 70 -13.81 1.90 10.85
C PRO A 70 -12.49 2.04 10.09
N GLU A 71 -11.52 2.77 10.66
CA GLU A 71 -10.17 2.87 10.13
C GLU A 71 -9.34 1.64 10.50
N THR A 72 -8.58 1.11 9.56
CA THR A 72 -7.76 -0.10 9.73
C THR A 72 -6.33 0.04 9.22
N HIS A 73 -6.01 1.12 8.49
CA HIS A 73 -4.70 1.35 7.93
C HIS A 73 -3.72 1.94 8.94
N LEU A 74 -2.45 1.54 8.86
CA LEU A 74 -1.46 1.84 9.89
C LEU A 74 -1.22 3.35 10.06
N ILE A 75 -0.94 4.09 8.98
CA ILE A 75 -0.60 5.52 9.07
C ILE A 75 -1.75 6.33 9.67
N PRO A 76 -3.00 6.23 9.19
CA PRO A 76 -4.13 6.90 9.85
C PRO A 76 -4.29 6.54 11.32
N LEU A 77 -4.17 5.24 11.70
CA LEU A 77 -4.24 4.81 13.09
C LEU A 77 -3.14 5.41 13.96
N ILE A 78 -1.91 5.53 13.44
CA ILE A 78 -0.81 6.21 14.11
C ILE A 78 -1.17 7.69 14.35
N LEU A 79 -1.71 8.36 13.32
CA LEU A 79 -2.05 9.78 13.35
C LEU A 79 -3.26 10.11 14.22
N GLN A 80 -4.13 9.14 14.50
CA GLN A 80 -5.19 9.28 15.52
C GLN A 80 -4.64 9.53 16.92
N VAL A 81 -3.40 9.11 17.21
CA VAL A 81 -2.80 9.33 18.54
C VAL A 81 -2.50 10.81 18.78
N PRO A 82 -1.71 11.51 17.96
CA PRO A 82 -1.49 12.94 18.11
C PRO A 82 -2.76 13.78 17.91
N ASN A 83 -3.78 13.24 17.23
CA ASN A 83 -5.08 13.89 17.07
C ASN A 83 -6.02 13.67 18.27
N GLY A 84 -5.57 12.99 19.33
CA GLY A 84 -6.33 12.77 20.57
C GLY A 84 -7.47 11.76 20.46
N GLN A 85 -7.58 11.04 19.35
CA GLN A 85 -8.63 10.04 19.08
C GLN A 85 -8.25 8.64 19.60
N ARG A 86 -6.98 8.45 19.99
CA ARG A 86 -6.42 7.19 20.46
C ARG A 86 -5.29 7.44 21.46
N GLU A 87 -5.18 6.60 22.49
CA GLU A 87 -4.13 6.74 23.50
C GLU A 87 -2.76 6.22 23.03
N SER A 88 -2.76 5.14 22.26
CA SER A 88 -1.54 4.46 21.78
C SER A 88 -1.76 3.70 20.51
N ILE A 89 -0.68 3.32 19.82
CA ILE A 89 -0.69 2.43 18.66
C ILE A 89 -0.22 1.03 19.03
N SER A 90 -0.87 -0.02 18.51
CA SER A 90 -0.43 -1.41 18.69
C SER A 90 0.54 -1.82 17.58
N ILE A 91 1.66 -2.43 17.98
CA ILE A 91 2.61 -3.11 17.09
C ILE A 91 2.31 -4.60 17.17
N PHE A 92 1.82 -5.20 16.08
CA PHE A 92 1.42 -6.61 16.06
C PHE A 92 2.61 -7.53 15.72
N GLY A 93 3.30 -8.01 16.79
CA GLY A 93 4.51 -8.82 16.69
C GLY A 93 5.78 -7.97 16.59
N ASP A 94 6.82 -8.41 17.30
CA ASP A 94 8.15 -7.80 17.32
C ASP A 94 9.26 -8.85 17.15
N ASP A 95 8.88 -10.04 16.69
CA ASP A 95 9.74 -11.22 16.53
C ASP A 95 9.77 -11.74 15.08
N TYR A 96 9.42 -10.91 14.09
CA TYR A 96 9.57 -11.22 12.67
C TYR A 96 11.06 -11.19 12.25
N ASP A 97 11.41 -11.98 11.23
CA ASP A 97 12.74 -11.96 10.61
C ASP A 97 12.94 -10.68 9.77
N THR A 98 13.12 -9.57 10.47
CA THR A 98 13.34 -8.22 9.94
C THR A 98 14.35 -7.48 10.81
N LYS A 99 14.82 -6.32 10.36
CA LYS A 99 15.88 -5.57 11.04
C LYS A 99 15.54 -5.13 12.48
N ASP A 100 14.25 -5.00 12.81
CA ASP A 100 13.78 -4.52 14.12
C ASP A 100 12.68 -5.42 14.72
N GLY A 101 12.42 -6.56 14.11
CA GLY A 101 11.42 -7.53 14.53
C GLY A 101 9.99 -7.21 14.10
N THR A 102 9.72 -6.05 13.48
CA THR A 102 8.35 -5.70 13.03
C THR A 102 8.18 -5.90 11.53
N CYS A 103 6.93 -6.07 11.06
CA CYS A 103 6.63 -6.27 9.65
C CYS A 103 7.17 -5.14 8.77
N VAL A 104 7.62 -5.49 7.56
CA VAL A 104 8.03 -4.54 6.52
C VAL A 104 6.94 -4.43 5.48
N ARG A 105 6.55 -3.20 5.14
CA ARG A 105 5.55 -2.90 4.10
C ARG A 105 6.07 -1.85 3.13
N ASP A 106 5.60 -1.93 1.90
CA ASP A 106 5.84 -0.95 0.85
C ASP A 106 4.71 0.07 0.87
N TYR A 107 5.05 1.34 1.06
CA TYR A 107 4.11 2.45 1.16
C TYR A 107 4.16 3.29 -0.11
N ILE A 108 2.98 3.62 -0.63
CA ILE A 108 2.85 4.33 -1.89
C ILE A 108 1.89 5.51 -1.75
N HIS A 109 2.35 6.68 -2.17
CA HIS A 109 1.55 7.90 -2.03
C HIS A 109 0.33 7.87 -2.96
N VAL A 110 -0.81 8.32 -2.45
CA VAL A 110 -2.08 8.31 -3.22
C VAL A 110 -2.00 9.13 -4.50
N THR A 111 -1.18 10.18 -4.57
CA THR A 111 -0.96 10.97 -5.80
C THR A 111 -0.25 10.14 -6.88
N ASP A 112 0.76 9.36 -6.50
CA ASP A 112 1.46 8.45 -7.43
C ASP A 112 0.53 7.33 -7.91
N LEU A 113 -0.36 6.85 -7.04
CA LEU A 113 -1.40 5.90 -7.44
C LEU A 113 -2.39 6.52 -8.44
N ALA A 114 -2.84 7.75 -8.21
CA ALA A 114 -3.73 8.46 -9.14
C ALA A 114 -3.08 8.61 -10.52
N GLN A 115 -1.78 8.97 -10.56
CA GLN A 115 -1.02 9.03 -11.80
C GLN A 115 -0.98 7.66 -12.51
N ALA A 116 -0.72 6.57 -11.76
CA ALA A 116 -0.70 5.23 -12.34
C ALA A 116 -2.04 4.83 -12.98
N HIS A 117 -3.18 5.22 -12.37
CA HIS A 117 -4.49 4.99 -12.96
C HIS A 117 -4.68 5.75 -14.28
N ILE A 118 -4.24 7.01 -14.34
CA ILE A 118 -4.30 7.81 -15.58
C ILE A 118 -3.45 7.16 -16.68
N LEU A 119 -2.24 6.70 -16.34
CA LEU A 119 -1.36 6.04 -17.28
C LEU A 119 -1.92 4.70 -17.76
N ALA A 120 -2.55 3.92 -16.88
CA ALA A 120 -3.21 2.68 -17.23
C ALA A 120 -4.38 2.89 -18.21
N VAL A 121 -5.19 3.93 -17.98
CA VAL A 121 -6.27 4.31 -18.93
C VAL A 121 -5.70 4.73 -20.28
N LYS A 122 -4.67 5.57 -20.30
CA LYS A 122 -3.99 5.96 -21.57
C LYS A 122 -3.43 4.75 -22.31
N TYR A 123 -2.74 3.85 -21.59
CA TYR A 123 -2.23 2.60 -22.15
C TYR A 123 -3.32 1.79 -22.89
N LEU A 124 -4.49 1.64 -22.27
CA LEU A 124 -5.62 0.94 -22.91
C LEU A 124 -6.19 1.72 -24.11
N MET A 125 -6.31 3.05 -24.01
CA MET A 125 -6.77 3.91 -25.11
C MET A 125 -5.85 3.87 -26.31
N ASP A 126 -4.55 3.69 -26.09
CA ASP A 126 -3.52 3.55 -27.13
C ASP A 126 -3.43 2.13 -27.71
N GLY A 127 -4.39 1.26 -27.38
CA GLY A 127 -4.49 -0.12 -27.90
C GLY A 127 -3.69 -1.15 -27.11
N GLY A 128 -3.29 -0.82 -25.87
CA GLY A 128 -2.65 -1.75 -24.95
C GLY A 128 -3.55 -2.94 -24.63
N LYS A 129 -2.94 -4.12 -24.44
CA LYS A 129 -3.65 -5.36 -24.07
C LYS A 129 -3.88 -5.43 -22.58
N SER A 130 -4.81 -6.30 -22.19
CA SER A 130 -5.04 -6.60 -20.77
C SER A 130 -3.77 -7.04 -20.07
N ASP A 131 -3.51 -6.43 -18.92
CA ASP A 131 -2.29 -6.70 -18.15
C ASP A 131 -2.45 -6.39 -16.65
N VAL A 132 -1.45 -6.80 -15.87
CA VAL A 132 -1.35 -6.60 -14.44
C VAL A 132 -0.07 -5.86 -14.12
N PHE A 133 -0.11 -4.88 -13.24
CA PHE A 133 1.06 -4.10 -12.82
C PHE A 133 1.12 -3.95 -11.32
N ASN A 134 2.28 -4.25 -10.73
CA ASN A 134 2.58 -3.94 -9.36
C ASN A 134 2.93 -2.45 -9.21
N LEU A 135 2.39 -1.84 -8.16
CA LEU A 135 2.69 -0.47 -7.80
C LEU A 135 3.21 -0.41 -6.35
N GLY A 136 4.48 -0.13 -6.20
CA GLY A 136 5.18 0.07 -4.94
C GLY A 136 6.42 0.91 -5.17
N ASN A 137 6.99 1.44 -4.11
CA ASN A 137 8.23 2.21 -4.19
C ASN A 137 9.47 1.32 -4.28
N GLY A 138 9.32 0.00 -4.00
CA GLY A 138 10.42 -0.95 -3.95
C GLY A 138 11.31 -0.79 -2.71
N VAL A 139 10.95 0.12 -1.81
CA VAL A 139 11.60 0.34 -0.52
C VAL A 139 10.60 0.00 0.58
N GLY A 140 10.97 -0.96 1.42
CA GLY A 140 10.11 -1.35 2.54
C GLY A 140 10.46 -0.60 3.82
N PHE A 141 9.45 -0.19 4.57
CA PHE A 141 9.62 0.39 5.90
C PHE A 141 8.99 -0.52 6.96
N THR A 142 9.67 -0.66 8.09
CA THR A 142 9.15 -1.40 9.25
C THR A 142 8.06 -0.59 9.95
N VAL A 143 7.21 -1.27 10.73
CA VAL A 143 6.18 -0.58 11.53
C VAL A 143 6.83 0.42 12.51
N LYS A 144 7.96 0.05 13.13
CA LYS A 144 8.70 0.97 14.03
C LYS A 144 9.22 2.20 13.30
N GLU A 145 9.76 2.06 12.08
CA GLU A 145 10.21 3.21 11.27
C GLU A 145 9.07 4.16 10.94
N VAL A 146 7.89 3.63 10.60
CA VAL A 146 6.71 4.46 10.33
C VAL A 146 6.30 5.24 11.58
N ILE A 147 6.30 4.59 12.76
CA ILE A 147 5.98 5.25 14.03
C ILE A 147 7.01 6.32 14.39
N GLU A 148 8.32 6.04 14.23
CA GLU A 148 9.37 7.04 14.51
C GLU A 148 9.28 8.24 13.57
N THR A 149 9.00 8.00 12.29
CA THR A 149 8.81 9.09 11.33
C THR A 149 7.56 9.92 11.68
N ALA A 150 6.48 9.28 12.12
CA ALA A 150 5.29 9.99 12.57
C ALA A 150 5.54 10.83 13.84
N ARG A 151 6.34 10.33 14.78
CA ARG A 151 6.81 11.09 15.95
C ARG A 151 7.55 12.36 15.53
N LYS A 152 8.47 12.22 14.58
CA LYS A 152 9.24 13.35 14.04
C LYS A 152 8.33 14.39 13.35
N VAL A 153 7.42 13.95 12.50
CA VAL A 153 6.53 14.82 11.73
C VAL A 153 5.52 15.55 12.61
N THR A 154 4.94 14.84 13.59
CA THR A 154 3.87 15.40 14.43
C THR A 154 4.40 16.15 15.66
N GLY A 155 5.65 15.88 16.06
CA GLY A 155 6.21 16.35 17.34
C GLY A 155 5.59 15.69 18.58
N HIS A 156 4.77 14.63 18.41
CA HIS A 156 4.07 13.91 19.47
C HIS A 156 4.79 12.60 19.82
N PRO A 157 4.86 12.20 21.10
CA PRO A 157 5.59 10.98 21.52
C PRO A 157 4.99 9.68 21.02
N ILE A 158 3.75 9.66 20.57
CA ILE A 158 3.00 8.51 20.05
C ILE A 158 3.35 7.22 20.81
N PRO A 159 2.74 6.95 21.96
CA PRO A 159 2.96 5.71 22.71
C PRO A 159 2.63 4.49 21.85
N ALA A 160 3.49 3.47 21.91
CA ALA A 160 3.33 2.23 21.14
C ALA A 160 3.42 1.02 22.08
N VAL A 161 2.54 0.04 21.86
CA VAL A 161 2.41 -1.17 22.69
C VAL A 161 2.58 -2.40 21.80
N ILE A 162 3.43 -3.33 22.20
CA ILE A 162 3.58 -4.61 21.53
C ILE A 162 2.35 -5.48 21.81
N SER A 163 1.78 -6.05 20.76
CA SER A 163 0.65 -6.97 20.79
C SER A 163 1.00 -8.27 20.06
N PRO A 164 0.32 -9.38 20.32
CA PRO A 164 0.55 -10.62 19.59
C PRO A 164 0.44 -10.44 18.07
N ARG A 165 1.17 -11.26 17.30
CA ARG A 165 1.08 -11.26 15.82
C ARG A 165 -0.36 -11.43 15.35
N ARG A 166 -0.71 -10.78 14.25
CA ARG A 166 -1.92 -11.09 13.50
C ARG A 166 -1.69 -12.36 12.68
N GLY A 167 -2.68 -13.26 12.67
CA GLY A 167 -2.60 -14.45 11.80
C GLY A 167 -2.58 -14.06 10.32
N GLY A 168 -1.68 -14.66 9.55
CA GLY A 168 -1.58 -14.44 8.10
C GLY A 168 -0.88 -13.13 7.67
N ASP A 169 -0.21 -12.43 8.59
CA ASP A 169 0.61 -11.25 8.25
C ASP A 169 2.03 -11.69 7.82
N PRO A 170 2.42 -11.53 6.53
CA PRO A 170 3.77 -11.82 6.08
C PRO A 170 4.79 -10.88 6.72
N ALA A 171 6.02 -11.37 6.96
CA ALA A 171 7.11 -10.56 7.50
C ALA A 171 7.45 -9.37 6.60
N LYS A 172 7.47 -9.59 5.28
CA LYS A 172 7.89 -8.57 4.30
C LYS A 172 6.98 -8.61 3.07
N LEU A 173 6.46 -7.43 2.67
CA LEU A 173 5.73 -7.24 1.42
C LEU A 173 6.30 -6.01 0.71
N ILE A 174 7.11 -6.23 -0.32
CA ILE A 174 7.79 -5.20 -1.12
C ILE A 174 7.59 -5.52 -2.60
N ALA A 175 7.14 -4.55 -3.38
CA ALA A 175 6.88 -4.71 -4.80
C ALA A 175 8.12 -4.50 -5.68
N SER A 176 8.19 -5.20 -6.80
CA SER A 176 8.90 -4.69 -7.97
C SER A 176 7.89 -3.93 -8.84
N SER A 177 8.20 -2.68 -9.18
CA SER A 177 7.38 -1.85 -10.06
C SER A 177 8.05 -1.63 -11.44
N GLU A 178 9.07 -2.42 -11.75
CA GLU A 178 9.84 -2.26 -12.99
C GLU A 178 8.98 -2.43 -14.24
N LYS A 179 7.97 -3.29 -14.19
CA LYS A 179 7.01 -3.47 -15.28
C LYS A 179 6.15 -2.21 -15.49
N ALA A 180 5.62 -1.63 -14.43
CA ALA A 180 4.85 -0.38 -14.50
C ALA A 180 5.72 0.79 -15.02
N LYS A 181 6.96 0.88 -14.56
CA LYS A 181 7.92 1.90 -15.03
C LYS A 181 8.23 1.74 -16.52
N SER A 182 8.49 0.52 -16.98
CA SER A 182 8.91 0.26 -18.37
C SER A 182 7.76 0.33 -19.37
N ILE A 183 6.57 -0.15 -19.04
CA ILE A 183 5.42 -0.25 -19.95
C ILE A 183 4.50 0.97 -19.86
N LEU A 184 4.13 1.40 -18.66
CA LEU A 184 3.25 2.55 -18.46
C LEU A 184 4.01 3.88 -18.41
N GLY A 185 5.35 3.86 -18.27
CA GLY A 185 6.14 5.05 -18.02
C GLY A 185 5.90 5.66 -16.63
N TRP A 186 5.38 4.85 -15.69
CA TRP A 186 5.06 5.33 -14.35
C TRP A 186 6.33 5.69 -13.57
N LYS A 187 6.31 6.86 -12.93
CA LYS A 187 7.43 7.38 -12.13
C LYS A 187 6.86 7.91 -10.82
N PRO A 188 6.96 7.17 -9.70
CA PRO A 188 6.56 7.70 -8.40
C PRO A 188 7.44 8.89 -8.02
N GLU A 189 6.81 9.99 -7.59
CA GLU A 189 7.46 11.25 -7.22
C GLU A 189 7.47 11.47 -5.70
N HIS A 190 6.62 10.74 -4.96
CA HIS A 190 6.39 10.90 -3.52
C HIS A 190 6.77 9.64 -2.76
N ALA A 191 8.03 9.18 -2.88
CA ALA A 191 8.50 7.95 -2.25
C ALA A 191 9.04 8.14 -0.82
N ASP A 192 9.24 9.38 -0.39
CA ASP A 192 9.78 9.70 0.94
C ASP A 192 8.73 9.49 2.03
N LEU A 193 9.07 8.67 3.05
CA LEU A 193 8.13 8.33 4.13
C LEU A 193 7.75 9.55 4.97
N GLU A 194 8.66 10.49 5.17
CA GLU A 194 8.40 11.73 5.92
C GLU A 194 7.40 12.62 5.17
N GLU A 195 7.54 12.75 3.85
CA GLU A 195 6.58 13.46 3.00
C GLU A 195 5.20 12.78 3.02
N ILE A 196 5.16 11.45 2.86
CA ILE A 196 3.91 10.67 2.94
C ILE A 196 3.17 10.95 4.25
N ILE A 197 3.88 10.87 5.38
CA ILE A 197 3.27 11.09 6.70
C ILE A 197 2.90 12.56 6.90
N ALA A 198 3.70 13.50 6.40
CA ALA A 198 3.40 14.93 6.51
C ALA A 198 2.12 15.33 5.76
N THR A 199 1.91 14.81 4.55
CA THR A 199 0.66 15.05 3.80
C THR A 199 -0.55 14.43 4.51
N ALA A 200 -0.44 13.18 5.00
CA ALA A 200 -1.47 12.53 5.79
C ALA A 200 -1.78 13.32 7.08
N TRP A 201 -0.75 13.79 7.79
CA TRP A 201 -0.93 14.58 9.01
C TRP A 201 -1.64 15.90 8.74
N LYS A 202 -1.27 16.58 7.65
CA LYS A 202 -1.94 17.81 7.23
C LYS A 202 -3.45 17.63 7.05
N TRP A 203 -3.87 16.48 6.50
CA TRP A 203 -5.27 16.11 6.37
C TRP A 203 -5.90 15.81 7.75
N HIS A 204 -5.37 14.84 8.47
CA HIS A 204 -5.97 14.32 9.71
C HIS A 204 -6.11 15.34 10.83
N LYS A 205 -5.19 16.31 10.96
CA LYS A 205 -5.29 17.34 12.01
C LYS A 205 -6.39 18.38 11.77
N ASN A 206 -6.97 18.42 10.56
CA ASN A 206 -8.01 19.38 10.16
C ASN A 206 -9.38 18.74 10.01
N HIS A 207 -9.48 17.41 10.10
CA HIS A 207 -10.68 16.60 9.93
C HIS A 207 -10.81 15.55 11.02
#